data_4d977dd6b20d31b55085c8c0aa37b8ad
#
_entry.id   4d977dd6b20d31b55085c8c0aa37b8ad
#
_cell.length_a   1.000
_cell.length_b   1.000
_cell.length_c   1.000
_cell.angle_alpha   90.00
_cell.angle_beta   90.00
_cell.angle_gamma   90.00
#
_symmetry.space_group_name_H-M   'P 1'
#
loop_
_entity.id
_entity.type
_entity.pdbx_description
1 polymer ?
#
loop_
_entity_poly.entity_id
_entity_poly.type
_entity_poly.pdbx_seq_one_letter_code
_entity_poly.pdbx_strand_id
1 'polypeptide(L)'
;MKKTIKLKNGEKVIIRHLKESDKDGVWKNFNDVLEEGIYLPVFTPVILDVEKDSWYENIRREKEICIVAEIPTLKSPFNIIGQCEISNLEWEAATHVGNLGIIVSQKYRNMGIGFTLIDSAIRESKILNNKEKIVLSCFSTNKSALHVYKKLGFQIVGIRKRQFYMNSIYYDEIIMELWIDDYIRDNTL
;
A
#
# COMPACT_ATOMS: atom_id res chain seq x y z
N MET A 1 -9.10 -8.13 11.01
CA MET A 1 -9.80 -8.46 9.74
C MET A 1 -9.10 -9.61 9.02
N LYS A 2 -9.86 -10.50 8.34
CA LYS A 2 -9.33 -11.55 7.45
C LYS A 2 -10.34 -11.80 6.33
N LYS A 3 -9.91 -11.69 5.07
CA LYS A 3 -10.74 -11.91 3.87
C LYS A 3 -10.00 -12.89 2.95
N THR A 4 -10.72 -13.81 2.32
CA THR A 4 -10.14 -14.74 1.34
C THR A 4 -10.71 -14.40 -0.03
N ILE A 5 -9.83 -14.23 -1.02
CA ILE A 5 -10.20 -14.08 -2.42
C ILE A 5 -9.61 -15.24 -3.23
N LYS A 6 -10.27 -15.60 -4.32
CA LYS A 6 -9.81 -16.61 -5.26
C LYS A 6 -9.45 -15.92 -6.57
N LEU A 7 -8.21 -16.07 -7.00
CA LEU A 7 -7.74 -15.53 -8.27
C LEU A 7 -8.30 -16.33 -9.45
N LYS A 8 -8.25 -15.75 -10.66
CA LYS A 8 -8.73 -16.43 -11.88
C LYS A 8 -8.00 -17.74 -12.18
N ASN A 9 -6.74 -17.85 -11.76
CA ASN A 9 -5.93 -19.07 -11.88
C ASN A 9 -6.22 -20.12 -10.81
N GLY A 10 -7.19 -19.87 -9.92
CA GLY A 10 -7.60 -20.78 -8.86
C GLY A 10 -6.83 -20.62 -7.54
N GLU A 11 -5.75 -19.84 -7.50
CA GLU A 11 -4.99 -19.59 -6.26
C GLU A 11 -5.85 -18.85 -5.24
N LYS A 12 -5.69 -19.22 -3.96
CA LYS A 12 -6.30 -18.52 -2.83
C LYS A 12 -5.34 -17.49 -2.29
N VAL A 13 -5.83 -16.26 -2.09
CA VAL A 13 -5.09 -15.17 -1.44
C VAL A 13 -5.84 -14.78 -0.18
N ILE A 14 -5.12 -14.67 0.93
CA ILE A 14 -5.63 -14.20 2.22
C ILE A 14 -5.21 -12.75 2.39
N ILE A 15 -6.19 -11.87 2.56
CA ILE A 15 -5.98 -10.48 2.92
C ILE A 15 -6.17 -10.35 4.43
N ARG A 16 -5.17 -9.87 5.15
CA ARG A 16 -5.16 -9.80 6.62
C ARG A 16 -4.20 -8.76 7.14
N HIS A 17 -4.31 -8.45 8.42
CA HIS A 17 -3.30 -7.63 9.12
C HIS A 17 -1.92 -8.27 9.08
N LEU A 18 -0.91 -7.41 9.07
CA LEU A 18 0.50 -7.77 9.22
C LEU A 18 0.74 -8.55 10.50
N LYS A 19 1.66 -9.49 10.44
CA LYS A 19 2.24 -10.21 11.60
C LYS A 19 3.74 -10.03 11.62
N GLU A 20 4.35 -10.22 12.76
CA GLU A 20 5.81 -10.17 12.89
C GLU A 20 6.54 -11.13 11.93
N SER A 21 5.99 -12.34 11.76
CA SER A 21 6.53 -13.34 10.85
C SER A 21 6.48 -12.96 9.36
N ASP A 22 5.83 -11.85 9.01
CA ASP A 22 5.71 -11.40 7.61
C ASP A 22 6.86 -10.46 7.20
N LYS A 23 7.68 -10.00 8.13
CA LYS A 23 8.74 -9.01 7.89
C LYS A 23 9.58 -9.33 6.65
N ASP A 24 10.10 -10.54 6.56
CA ASP A 24 10.93 -10.95 5.43
C ASP A 24 10.16 -10.98 4.11
N GLY A 25 8.90 -11.42 4.13
CA GLY A 25 8.05 -11.44 2.94
C GLY A 25 7.70 -10.04 2.44
N VAL A 26 7.38 -9.13 3.36
CA VAL A 26 7.08 -7.73 3.05
C VAL A 26 8.29 -7.04 2.42
N TRP A 27 9.48 -7.16 3.03
CA TRP A 27 10.67 -6.51 2.53
C TRP A 27 11.23 -7.17 1.28
N LYS A 28 11.07 -8.50 1.13
CA LYS A 28 11.34 -9.14 -0.15
C LYS A 28 10.47 -8.57 -1.28
N ASN A 29 9.17 -8.48 -1.06
CA ASN A 29 8.25 -7.91 -2.05
C ASN A 29 8.57 -6.44 -2.35
N PHE A 30 8.97 -5.65 -1.34
CA PHE A 30 9.43 -4.27 -1.53
C PHE A 30 10.67 -4.21 -2.41
N ASN A 31 11.70 -5.00 -2.09
CA ASN A 31 12.96 -5.00 -2.84
C ASN A 31 12.77 -5.49 -4.29
N ASP A 32 11.91 -6.49 -4.52
CA ASP A 32 11.58 -6.95 -5.87
C ASP A 32 10.95 -5.81 -6.72
N VAL A 33 10.06 -5.01 -6.12
CA VAL A 33 9.45 -3.85 -6.81
C VAL A 33 10.44 -2.70 -6.97
N LEU A 34 11.36 -2.52 -6.02
CA LEU A 34 12.45 -1.54 -6.12
C LEU A 34 13.36 -1.86 -7.30
N GLU A 35 13.71 -3.13 -7.52
CA GLU A 35 14.53 -3.58 -8.64
C GLU A 35 13.90 -3.30 -10.01
N GLU A 36 12.58 -3.17 -10.11
CA GLU A 36 11.91 -2.75 -11.35
C GLU A 36 12.29 -1.30 -11.77
N GLY A 37 12.73 -0.45 -10.82
CA GLY A 37 13.30 0.87 -11.07
C GLY A 37 12.33 1.94 -11.60
N ILE A 38 11.01 1.73 -11.50
CA ILE A 38 9.98 2.60 -12.11
C ILE A 38 8.79 2.94 -11.21
N TYR A 39 8.70 2.36 -10.00
CA TYR A 39 7.52 2.54 -9.15
C TYR A 39 7.81 3.18 -7.79
N LEU A 40 9.05 3.10 -7.31
CA LEU A 40 9.45 3.61 -6.01
C LEU A 40 10.54 4.68 -6.16
N PRO A 41 10.40 5.86 -5.50
CA PRO A 41 11.38 6.94 -5.56
C PRO A 41 12.53 6.73 -4.55
N VAL A 42 12.99 5.51 -4.38
CA VAL A 42 14.10 5.11 -3.50
C VAL A 42 15.05 4.21 -4.26
N PHE A 43 16.31 4.12 -3.81
CA PHE A 43 17.36 3.40 -4.54
C PHE A 43 18.02 2.31 -3.71
N THR A 44 17.80 2.31 -2.39
CA THR A 44 18.47 1.39 -1.47
C THR A 44 17.51 0.30 -1.02
N PRO A 45 17.82 -0.98 -1.23
CA PRO A 45 17.02 -2.08 -0.72
C PRO A 45 17.15 -2.18 0.80
N VAL A 46 16.10 -2.66 1.45
CA VAL A 46 16.11 -2.98 2.89
C VAL A 46 16.52 -4.43 3.05
N ILE A 47 17.69 -4.67 3.62
CA ILE A 47 18.28 -6.01 3.76
C ILE A 47 18.61 -6.37 5.20
N LEU A 48 18.87 -5.38 6.07
CA LEU A 48 19.26 -5.63 7.45
C LEU A 48 18.04 -5.94 8.33
N ASP A 49 18.16 -6.95 9.16
CA ASP A 49 17.07 -7.34 10.06
C ASP A 49 16.70 -6.23 11.04
N VAL A 50 17.68 -5.45 11.49
CA VAL A 50 17.44 -4.29 12.36
C VAL A 50 16.53 -3.23 11.72
N GLU A 51 16.62 -3.02 10.41
CA GLU A 51 15.76 -2.10 9.67
C GLU A 51 14.33 -2.64 9.60
N LYS A 52 14.19 -3.94 9.30
CA LYS A 52 12.89 -4.62 9.24
C LYS A 52 12.21 -4.63 10.61
N ASP A 53 12.97 -4.90 11.67
CA ASP A 53 12.47 -4.89 13.04
C ASP A 53 12.05 -3.50 13.48
N SER A 54 12.87 -2.49 13.20
CA SER A 54 12.56 -1.09 13.50
C SER A 54 11.27 -0.62 12.80
N TRP A 55 11.10 -0.97 11.53
CA TRP A 55 9.87 -0.67 10.78
C TRP A 55 8.64 -1.35 11.42
N TYR A 56 8.74 -2.64 11.76
CA TYR A 56 7.63 -3.38 12.36
C TYR A 56 7.23 -2.80 13.73
N GLU A 57 8.23 -2.51 14.57
CA GLU A 57 7.98 -1.90 15.88
C GLU A 57 7.41 -0.48 15.76
N ASN A 58 7.80 0.29 14.72
CA ASN A 58 7.21 1.59 14.45
C ASN A 58 5.72 1.46 14.12
N ILE A 59 5.33 0.56 13.20
CA ILE A 59 3.92 0.30 12.88
C ILE A 59 3.12 -0.01 14.15
N ARG A 60 3.66 -0.85 15.03
CA ARG A 60 3.00 -1.21 16.30
C ARG A 60 2.87 -0.03 17.25
N ARG A 61 3.96 0.70 17.45
CA ARG A 61 4.02 1.85 18.37
C ARG A 61 3.07 2.97 17.94
N GLU A 62 3.09 3.30 16.65
CA GLU A 62 2.28 4.36 16.08
C GLU A 62 0.86 3.88 15.72
N LYS A 63 0.56 2.60 15.97
CA LYS A 63 -0.73 1.95 15.65
C LYS A 63 -1.14 2.12 14.19
N GLU A 64 -0.17 2.12 13.28
CA GLU A 64 -0.42 2.24 11.85
C GLU A 64 -1.10 0.99 11.28
N ILE A 65 -1.81 1.15 10.18
CA ILE A 65 -2.46 0.03 9.52
C ILE A 65 -1.53 -0.55 8.47
N CYS A 66 -1.26 -1.84 8.56
CA CYS A 66 -0.60 -2.58 7.49
C CYS A 66 -1.38 -3.86 7.18
N ILE A 67 -1.87 -3.96 5.96
CA ILE A 67 -2.61 -5.10 5.42
C ILE A 67 -1.74 -5.81 4.39
N VAL A 68 -1.66 -7.13 4.48
CA VAL A 68 -0.88 -7.97 3.57
C VAL A 68 -1.78 -8.91 2.77
N ALA A 69 -1.32 -9.25 1.56
CA ALA A 69 -1.87 -10.30 0.71
C ALA A 69 -0.93 -11.51 0.76
N GLU A 70 -1.42 -12.62 1.29
CA GLU A 70 -0.67 -13.85 1.49
C GLU A 70 -1.20 -14.98 0.59
N ILE A 71 -0.27 -15.72 -0.04
CA ILE A 71 -0.57 -17.03 -0.64
C ILE A 71 -0.17 -18.10 0.36
N PRO A 72 -1.13 -18.78 1.01
CA PRO A 72 -0.84 -19.68 2.13
C PRO A 72 -0.11 -20.97 1.72
N THR A 73 -0.05 -21.29 0.43
CA THR A 73 0.68 -22.45 -0.09
C THR A 73 2.16 -22.18 -0.33
N LEU A 74 2.57 -20.92 -0.30
CA LEU A 74 3.96 -20.51 -0.42
C LEU A 74 4.58 -20.36 0.97
N LYS A 75 5.91 -20.57 1.05
CA LYS A 75 6.69 -20.34 2.28
C LYS A 75 7.30 -18.94 2.29
N SER A 76 7.53 -18.42 3.49
CA SER A 76 8.32 -17.19 3.67
C SER A 76 9.72 -17.36 3.03
N PRO A 77 10.26 -16.33 2.39
CA PRO A 77 9.72 -14.97 2.24
C PRO A 77 8.83 -14.77 1.00
N PHE A 78 8.42 -15.82 0.30
CA PHE A 78 7.69 -15.75 -0.99
C PHE A 78 6.18 -15.73 -0.84
N ASN A 79 5.65 -15.88 0.37
CA ASN A 79 4.22 -15.99 0.63
C ASN A 79 3.49 -14.63 0.63
N ILE A 80 4.19 -13.51 0.88
CA ILE A 80 3.61 -12.16 0.83
C ILE A 80 3.78 -11.60 -0.59
N ILE A 81 2.66 -11.37 -1.24
CA ILE A 81 2.60 -10.92 -2.64
C ILE A 81 2.10 -9.49 -2.81
N GLY A 82 1.78 -8.83 -1.72
CA GLY A 82 1.40 -7.43 -1.68
C GLY A 82 1.18 -6.94 -0.27
N GLN A 83 1.36 -5.66 -0.06
CA GLN A 83 1.08 -4.94 1.18
C GLN A 83 0.50 -3.58 0.89
N CYS A 84 -0.38 -3.11 1.79
CA CYS A 84 -0.90 -1.76 1.81
C CYS A 84 -0.78 -1.22 3.24
N GLU A 85 -0.16 -0.06 3.36
CA GLU A 85 0.09 0.61 4.63
C GLU A 85 -0.66 1.94 4.65
N ILE A 86 -1.24 2.29 5.80
CA ILE A 86 -1.74 3.63 6.08
C ILE A 86 -1.02 4.12 7.31
N SER A 87 -0.03 4.98 7.08
CA SER A 87 0.82 5.59 8.09
C SER A 87 0.26 6.92 8.57
N ASN A 88 0.73 7.36 9.75
CA ASN A 88 0.41 8.67 10.28
C ASN A 88 1.21 9.76 9.55
N LEU A 89 0.68 10.98 9.51
CA LEU A 89 1.44 12.16 9.10
C LEU A 89 2.23 12.71 10.30
N GLU A 90 3.30 13.44 10.01
CA GLU A 90 4.19 14.02 11.04
C GLU A 90 3.51 15.12 11.89
N TRP A 91 2.44 15.77 11.37
CA TRP A 91 1.79 16.88 12.03
C TRP A 91 0.71 16.42 13.01
N GLU A 92 0.81 16.83 14.26
CA GLU A 92 -0.19 16.52 15.31
C GLU A 92 -1.61 16.97 14.91
N ALA A 93 -1.74 18.08 14.20
CA ALA A 93 -3.04 18.56 13.68
C ALA A 93 -3.62 17.70 12.54
N ALA A 94 -2.86 16.74 12.01
CA ALA A 94 -3.25 15.86 10.91
C ALA A 94 -3.49 14.41 11.33
N THR A 95 -3.77 14.15 12.60
CA THR A 95 -4.01 12.79 13.13
C THR A 95 -5.19 12.07 12.47
N HIS A 96 -6.17 12.82 11.97
CA HIS A 96 -7.32 12.30 11.20
C HIS A 96 -6.99 11.90 9.76
N VAL A 97 -5.78 12.23 9.28
CA VAL A 97 -5.32 11.92 7.91
C VAL A 97 -4.37 10.72 7.94
N GLY A 98 -4.54 9.80 7.00
CA GLY A 98 -3.62 8.69 6.77
C GLY A 98 -2.90 8.83 5.44
N ASN A 99 -1.62 8.48 5.37
CA ASN A 99 -0.84 8.42 4.15
C ASN A 99 -0.76 6.98 3.65
N LEU A 100 -1.22 6.72 2.43
CA LEU A 100 -1.32 5.38 1.86
C LEU A 100 -0.13 5.05 0.97
N GLY A 101 0.53 3.93 1.29
CA GLY A 101 1.49 3.25 0.44
C GLY A 101 0.99 1.85 0.06
N ILE A 102 1.22 1.44 -1.18
CA ILE A 102 0.86 0.10 -1.65
C ILE A 102 1.89 -0.47 -2.60
N ILE A 103 2.16 -1.76 -2.43
CA ILE A 103 3.02 -2.55 -3.31
C ILE A 103 2.33 -3.88 -3.61
N VAL A 104 2.36 -4.30 -4.88
CA VAL A 104 1.91 -5.61 -5.33
C VAL A 104 2.98 -6.20 -6.24
N SER A 105 3.40 -7.42 -5.94
CA SER A 105 4.36 -8.20 -6.74
C SER A 105 3.94 -8.24 -8.21
N GLN A 106 4.90 -8.04 -9.11
CA GLN A 106 4.67 -7.93 -10.55
C GLN A 106 3.78 -9.07 -11.10
N LYS A 107 4.07 -10.30 -10.70
CA LYS A 107 3.34 -11.50 -11.14
C LYS A 107 1.85 -11.47 -10.78
N TYR A 108 1.46 -10.73 -9.75
CA TYR A 108 0.11 -10.72 -9.18
C TYR A 108 -0.66 -9.41 -9.43
N ARG A 109 -0.13 -8.52 -10.26
CA ARG A 109 -0.81 -7.28 -10.67
C ARG A 109 -1.97 -7.58 -11.61
N ASN A 110 -2.91 -6.63 -11.71
CA ASN A 110 -4.11 -6.72 -12.55
C ASN A 110 -5.06 -7.89 -12.20
N MET A 111 -4.93 -8.45 -10.99
CA MET A 111 -5.76 -9.55 -10.48
C MET A 111 -6.73 -9.10 -9.36
N GLY A 112 -6.90 -7.78 -9.17
CA GLY A 112 -7.80 -7.21 -8.14
C GLY A 112 -7.20 -7.11 -6.74
N ILE A 113 -5.97 -7.62 -6.52
CA ILE A 113 -5.32 -7.63 -5.20
C ILE A 113 -5.12 -6.21 -4.67
N GLY A 114 -4.59 -5.29 -5.50
CA GLY A 114 -4.37 -3.91 -5.08
C GLY A 114 -5.65 -3.22 -4.64
N PHE A 115 -6.75 -3.40 -5.39
CA PHE A 115 -8.05 -2.87 -5.00
C PHE A 115 -8.50 -3.39 -3.64
N THR A 116 -8.40 -4.72 -3.41
CA THR A 116 -8.84 -5.36 -2.16
C THR A 116 -7.98 -4.95 -0.98
N LEU A 117 -6.66 -4.80 -1.17
CA LEU A 117 -5.74 -4.32 -0.14
C LEU A 117 -6.11 -2.90 0.31
N ILE A 118 -6.31 -1.98 -0.65
CA ILE A 118 -6.63 -0.58 -0.36
C ILE A 118 -8.01 -0.48 0.31
N ASP A 119 -9.05 -1.14 -0.23
CA ASP A 119 -10.39 -1.18 0.38
C ASP A 119 -10.32 -1.63 1.84
N SER A 120 -9.57 -2.71 2.08
CA SER A 120 -9.39 -3.25 3.42
C SER A 120 -8.66 -2.28 4.35
N ALA A 121 -7.57 -1.67 3.88
CA ALA A 121 -6.79 -0.73 4.68
C ALA A 121 -7.59 0.54 5.03
N ILE A 122 -8.36 1.10 4.07
CA ILE A 122 -9.23 2.25 4.32
C ILE A 122 -10.26 1.94 5.42
N ARG A 123 -10.97 0.81 5.32
CA ARG A 123 -11.99 0.42 6.31
C ARG A 123 -11.39 0.18 7.69
N GLU A 124 -10.25 -0.52 7.76
CA GLU A 124 -9.56 -0.78 9.04
C GLU A 124 -9.01 0.52 9.65
N SER A 125 -8.52 1.46 8.86
CA SER A 125 -8.04 2.76 9.37
C SER A 125 -9.15 3.61 9.99
N LYS A 126 -10.38 3.53 9.43
CA LYS A 126 -11.55 4.16 10.04
C LYS A 126 -11.91 3.51 11.38
N ILE A 127 -11.97 2.18 11.40
CA ILE A 127 -12.41 1.41 12.58
C ILE A 127 -11.41 1.49 13.73
N LEU A 128 -10.12 1.35 13.44
CA LEU A 128 -9.09 1.22 14.47
C LEU A 128 -8.43 2.54 14.85
N ASN A 129 -8.32 3.49 13.92
CA ASN A 129 -7.57 4.74 14.10
C ASN A 129 -8.43 5.98 13.90
N ASN A 130 -9.72 5.81 13.63
CA ASN A 130 -10.68 6.89 13.39
C ASN A 130 -10.19 7.88 12.31
N LYS A 131 -9.49 7.37 11.28
CA LYS A 131 -9.08 8.21 10.15
C LYS A 131 -10.32 8.70 9.40
N GLU A 132 -10.26 9.94 8.91
CA GLU A 132 -11.33 10.60 8.16
C GLU A 132 -10.96 10.79 6.70
N LYS A 133 -9.66 10.92 6.43
CA LYS A 133 -9.11 11.22 5.11
C LYS A 133 -7.89 10.37 4.82
N ILE A 134 -7.76 9.90 3.59
CA ILE A 134 -6.55 9.23 3.07
C ILE A 134 -5.94 10.10 1.98
N VAL A 135 -4.62 10.28 2.06
CA VAL A 135 -3.82 10.91 1.01
C VAL A 135 -2.84 9.89 0.44
N LEU A 136 -2.46 10.06 -0.79
CA LEU A 136 -1.41 9.29 -1.45
C LEU A 136 -0.73 10.12 -2.53
N SER A 137 0.45 9.67 -2.95
CA SER A 137 1.05 10.14 -4.19
C SER A 137 1.60 8.98 -5.04
N CYS A 138 1.74 9.22 -6.33
CA CYS A 138 2.36 8.26 -7.24
C CYS A 138 2.97 8.95 -8.46
N PHE A 139 3.83 8.23 -9.17
CA PHE A 139 4.34 8.68 -10.46
C PHE A 139 3.21 8.85 -11.48
N SER A 140 3.23 9.94 -12.25
CA SER A 140 2.25 10.19 -13.33
C SER A 140 2.27 9.11 -14.43
N THR A 141 3.35 8.36 -14.53
CA THR A 141 3.52 7.23 -15.44
C THR A 141 2.89 5.94 -14.95
N ASN A 142 2.56 5.81 -13.65
CA ASN A 142 1.95 4.61 -13.08
C ASN A 142 0.44 4.56 -13.36
N LYS A 143 0.08 4.31 -14.64
CA LYS A 143 -1.32 4.31 -15.10
C LYS A 143 -2.18 3.26 -14.42
N SER A 144 -1.58 2.10 -14.07
CA SER A 144 -2.30 1.02 -13.36
C SER A 144 -2.73 1.45 -11.97
N ALA A 145 -1.83 2.05 -11.18
CA ALA A 145 -2.16 2.55 -9.86
C ALA A 145 -3.20 3.68 -9.92
N LEU A 146 -3.00 4.65 -10.81
CA LEU A 146 -3.95 5.76 -11.03
C LEU A 146 -5.36 5.27 -11.38
N HIS A 147 -5.46 4.20 -12.18
CA HIS A 147 -6.75 3.59 -12.50
C HIS A 147 -7.43 3.00 -11.24
N VAL A 148 -6.68 2.27 -10.41
CA VAL A 148 -7.20 1.68 -9.17
C VAL A 148 -7.64 2.78 -8.18
N TYR A 149 -6.82 3.83 -8.00
CA TYR A 149 -7.15 4.92 -7.10
C TYR A 149 -8.42 5.66 -7.54
N LYS A 150 -8.54 6.00 -8.82
CA LYS A 150 -9.75 6.63 -9.37
C LYS A 150 -10.99 5.75 -9.19
N LYS A 151 -10.85 4.44 -9.42
CA LYS A 151 -11.95 3.48 -9.21
C LYS A 151 -12.40 3.40 -7.75
N LEU A 152 -11.49 3.61 -6.81
CA LEU A 152 -11.79 3.70 -5.37
C LEU A 152 -12.36 5.08 -4.96
N GLY A 153 -12.42 6.06 -5.87
CA GLY A 153 -12.96 7.39 -5.58
C GLY A 153 -11.92 8.44 -5.19
N PHE A 154 -10.62 8.12 -5.23
CA PHE A 154 -9.59 9.12 -4.99
C PHE A 154 -9.63 10.23 -6.05
N GLN A 155 -9.55 11.47 -5.61
CA GLN A 155 -9.52 12.68 -6.44
C GLN A 155 -8.09 13.20 -6.56
N ILE A 156 -7.73 13.70 -7.75
CA ILE A 156 -6.45 14.39 -7.95
C ILE A 156 -6.56 15.79 -7.34
N VAL A 157 -5.69 16.13 -6.42
CA VAL A 157 -5.64 17.45 -5.75
C VAL A 157 -4.40 18.25 -6.11
N GLY A 158 -3.43 17.65 -6.74
CA GLY A 158 -2.21 18.35 -7.17
C GLY A 158 -1.32 17.53 -8.08
N ILE A 159 -0.46 18.26 -8.80
CA ILE A 159 0.60 17.69 -9.62
C ILE A 159 1.88 18.48 -9.35
N ARG A 160 2.93 17.79 -8.89
CA ARG A 160 4.27 18.35 -8.79
C ARG A 160 5.06 17.97 -10.03
N LYS A 161 5.39 18.96 -10.84
CA LYS A 161 6.14 18.76 -12.07
C LYS A 161 7.61 18.44 -11.78
N ARG A 162 8.16 17.42 -12.49
CA ARG A 162 9.57 17.01 -12.37
C ARG A 162 10.00 16.74 -10.92
N GLN A 163 9.11 16.17 -10.13
CA GLN A 163 9.33 15.94 -8.69
C GLN A 163 10.43 14.91 -8.44
N PHE A 164 10.49 13.87 -9.26
CA PHE A 164 11.48 12.81 -9.11
C PHE A 164 12.43 12.79 -10.31
N TYR A 165 13.70 12.48 -10.05
CA TYR A 165 14.72 12.28 -11.07
C TYR A 165 15.35 10.92 -10.89
N MET A 166 15.09 10.01 -11.83
CA MET A 166 15.54 8.63 -11.79
C MET A 166 15.96 8.18 -13.19
N ASN A 167 17.08 7.46 -13.29
CA ASN A 167 17.59 6.93 -14.57
C ASN A 167 17.69 8.01 -15.67
N SER A 168 18.15 9.23 -15.30
CA SER A 168 18.25 10.39 -16.20
C SER A 168 16.92 10.90 -16.76
N ILE A 169 15.78 10.54 -16.15
CA ILE A 169 14.44 10.95 -16.54
C ILE A 169 13.75 11.67 -15.37
N TYR A 170 13.05 12.77 -15.67
CA TYR A 170 12.17 13.44 -14.72
C TYR A 170 10.77 12.84 -14.75
N TYR A 171 10.20 12.66 -13.57
CA TYR A 171 8.83 12.18 -13.39
C TYR A 171 8.01 13.20 -12.60
N ASP A 172 6.78 13.40 -13.03
CA ASP A 172 5.79 14.18 -12.29
C ASP A 172 5.17 13.30 -11.20
N GLU A 173 4.85 13.92 -10.06
CA GLU A 173 4.09 13.32 -8.96
C GLU A 173 2.63 13.74 -9.04
N ILE A 174 1.71 12.78 -8.96
CA ILE A 174 0.28 13.00 -8.83
C ILE A 174 -0.08 12.82 -7.35
N ILE A 175 -0.70 13.84 -6.76
CA ILE A 175 -1.19 13.82 -5.37
C ILE A 175 -2.69 13.59 -5.41
N MET A 176 -3.17 12.64 -4.63
CA MET A 176 -4.58 12.28 -4.57
C MET A 176 -5.08 12.18 -3.13
N GLU A 177 -6.37 12.40 -2.93
CA GLU A 177 -7.03 12.26 -1.64
C GLU A 177 -8.40 11.62 -1.75
N LEU A 178 -8.87 11.07 -0.62
CA LEU A 178 -10.17 10.43 -0.47
C LEU A 178 -10.72 10.71 0.94
N TRP A 179 -11.99 11.10 1.04
CA TRP A 179 -12.74 11.17 2.29
C TRP A 179 -13.36 9.81 2.60
N ILE A 180 -13.04 9.25 3.76
CA ILE A 180 -13.40 7.86 4.11
C ILE A 180 -14.91 7.69 4.26
N ASP A 181 -15.61 8.66 4.85
CA ASP A 181 -17.05 8.56 5.06
C ASP A 181 -17.83 8.59 3.74
N ASP A 182 -17.38 9.39 2.77
CA ASP A 182 -17.94 9.40 1.41
C ASP A 182 -17.69 8.04 0.74
N TYR A 183 -16.44 7.52 0.84
CA TYR A 183 -16.09 6.23 0.29
C TYR A 183 -16.94 5.09 0.87
N ILE A 184 -17.13 5.06 2.20
CA ILE A 184 -17.93 4.02 2.86
C ILE A 184 -19.40 4.14 2.42
N ARG A 185 -19.97 5.33 2.41
CA ARG A 185 -21.36 5.57 1.98
C ARG A 185 -21.59 5.06 0.55
N ASP A 186 -20.70 5.40 -0.38
CA ASP A 186 -20.83 5.08 -1.80
C ASP A 186 -20.52 3.59 -2.12
N ASN A 187 -19.86 2.87 -1.20
CA ASN A 187 -19.49 1.46 -1.33
C ASN A 187 -20.06 0.55 -0.22
N THR A 188 -21.12 0.99 0.46
CA THR A 188 -21.92 0.12 1.33
C THR A 188 -23.02 -0.51 0.48
N LEU A 189 -22.93 -1.82 0.27
CA LEU A 189 -23.98 -2.65 -0.29
C LEU A 189 -24.93 -3.11 0.81
#